data_cf38a3987bd332ca68d668d169cee4b0
#
_entry.id   cf38a3987bd332ca68d668d169cee4b0
#
_cell.length_a   1.000
_cell.length_b   1.000
_cell.length_c   1.000
_cell.angle_alpha   90.00
_cell.angle_beta   90.00
_cell.angle_gamma   90.00
#
_symmetry.space_group_name_H-M   'P 1'
#
loop_
_entity.id
_entity.type
_entity.pdbx_description
1 polymer ?
#
loop_
_entity_poly.entity_id
_entity_poly.type
_entity_poly.pdbx_seq_one_letter_code
_entity_poly.pdbx_strand_id
1 'polypeptide(L)'
;MVDEVNRLVGNLLAAGSGVFLPGVGSLFVERRGARRLSKRSVQPPCRVVSFSSQQQGVSLADELARTLHCDAAGAQDVYDRWLSRTREGDVLTIEGVGVLKFKNFTLAPAFDRLLNPQGHEPVRIKPARRLDWALWVGIAAIVIAAGFGGAEFLRINSSDIPEPGAAAEVARTLPAADAGIPADSSATAGVTDDGTATAVAGTKAAETDVAGSSAA
;
A
#
# COMPACT_ATOMS: atom_id res chain seq x y z
N MET A 1 5.56 28.90 30.15
CA MET A 1 4.53 29.30 29.18
C MET A 1 4.94 29.01 27.73
N VAL A 2 6.05 29.59 27.19
CA VAL A 2 6.43 29.32 25.78
C VAL A 2 6.66 27.82 25.56
N ASP A 3 7.39 27.19 26.45
CA ASP A 3 7.70 25.74 26.36
C ASP A 3 6.45 24.86 26.49
N GLU A 4 5.47 25.29 27.24
CA GLU A 4 4.19 24.56 27.36
C GLU A 4 3.42 24.60 26.05
N VAL A 5 3.39 25.77 25.38
CA VAL A 5 2.76 25.90 24.06
C VAL A 5 3.51 25.08 23.02
N ASN A 6 4.84 25.13 23.01
CA ASN A 6 5.68 24.32 22.12
C ASN A 6 5.41 22.82 22.32
N ARG A 7 5.31 22.38 23.57
CA ARG A 7 5.01 20.99 23.92
C ARG A 7 3.59 20.59 23.49
N LEU A 8 2.61 21.50 23.66
CA LEU A 8 1.24 21.26 23.22
C LEU A 8 1.17 21.06 21.70
N VAL A 9 1.82 21.96 20.93
CA VAL A 9 1.93 21.81 19.47
C VAL A 9 2.60 20.49 19.10
N GLY A 10 3.69 20.12 19.76
CA GLY A 10 4.37 18.85 19.55
C GLY A 10 3.46 17.64 19.83
N ASN A 11 2.70 17.66 20.91
CA ASN A 11 1.77 16.58 21.27
C ASN A 11 0.63 16.44 20.24
N LEU A 12 0.04 17.56 19.81
CA LEU A 12 -1.01 17.56 18.79
C LEU A 12 -0.50 16.98 17.46
N LEU A 13 0.69 17.40 17.02
CA LEU A 13 1.30 16.86 15.81
C LEU A 13 1.70 15.38 15.96
N ALA A 14 2.21 14.98 17.11
CA ALA A 14 2.56 13.58 17.37
C ALA A 14 1.32 12.67 17.36
N ALA A 15 0.18 13.17 17.86
CA ALA A 15 -1.11 12.50 17.78
C ALA A 15 -1.66 12.40 16.33
N GLY A 16 -1.04 13.12 15.39
CA GLY A 16 -1.50 13.17 14.00
C GLY A 16 -2.61 14.19 13.74
N SER A 17 -2.92 15.01 14.72
CA SER A 17 -3.86 16.11 14.58
C SER A 17 -3.18 17.28 13.87
N GLY A 18 -3.89 17.90 12.91
CA GLY A 18 -3.40 19.16 12.34
C GLY A 18 -3.57 20.30 13.35
N VAL A 19 -2.66 21.24 13.36
CA VAL A 19 -2.68 22.44 14.23
C VAL A 19 -2.81 23.68 13.37
N PHE A 20 -3.86 24.41 13.57
CA PHE A 20 -4.05 25.71 12.94
C PHE A 20 -3.47 26.82 13.83
N LEU A 21 -2.59 27.62 13.26
CA LEU A 21 -1.93 28.76 13.88
C LEU A 21 -2.55 30.04 13.28
N PRO A 22 -3.40 30.79 14.02
CA PRO A 22 -4.01 32.00 13.52
C PRO A 22 -2.96 33.01 13.02
N GLY A 23 -3.16 33.58 11.84
CA GLY A 23 -2.20 34.51 11.24
C GLY A 23 -0.91 33.93 10.66
N VAL A 24 -0.74 32.58 10.72
CA VAL A 24 0.41 31.88 10.13
C VAL A 24 -0.08 30.84 9.11
N GLY A 25 -0.91 29.91 9.51
CA GLY A 25 -1.40 28.80 8.70
C GLY A 25 -1.54 27.50 9.49
N SER A 26 -1.59 26.38 8.82
CA SER A 26 -1.76 25.08 9.46
C SER A 26 -0.54 24.20 9.28
N LEU A 27 -0.16 23.50 10.34
CA LEU A 27 0.80 22.42 10.34
C LEU A 27 0.05 21.09 10.47
N PHE A 28 0.35 20.14 9.65
CA PHE A 28 -0.28 18.82 9.72
C PHE A 28 0.72 17.72 9.38
N VAL A 29 0.48 16.53 9.92
CA VAL A 29 1.34 15.38 9.70
C VAL A 29 0.82 14.61 8.49
N GLU A 30 1.64 14.53 7.45
CA GLU A 30 1.38 13.77 6.25
C GLU A 30 2.17 12.46 6.27
N ARG A 31 1.52 11.36 5.93
CA ARG A 31 2.19 10.08 5.74
C ARG A 31 2.64 9.93 4.30
N ARG A 32 3.94 9.94 4.09
CA ARG A 32 4.53 9.61 2.78
C ARG A 32 4.70 8.11 2.66
N GLY A 33 4.20 7.55 1.57
CA GLY A 33 4.34 6.12 1.27
C GLY A 33 5.79 5.72 1.01
N ALA A 34 6.04 4.42 1.08
CA ALA A 34 7.33 3.86 0.74
C ALA A 34 7.73 4.24 -0.69
N ARG A 35 8.96 4.73 -0.88
CA ARG A 35 9.48 5.12 -2.19
C ARG A 35 10.63 4.23 -2.59
N ARG A 36 10.56 3.68 -3.79
CA ARG A 36 11.66 2.91 -4.36
C ARG A 36 12.76 3.85 -4.83
N LEU A 37 13.94 3.75 -4.21
CA LEU A 37 15.13 4.53 -4.59
C LEU A 37 15.93 3.84 -5.68
N SER A 38 16.01 2.50 -5.64
CA SER A 38 16.70 1.69 -6.63
C SER A 38 16.06 0.31 -6.78
N LYS A 39 16.59 -0.52 -7.70
CA LYS A 39 16.12 -1.91 -7.87
C LYS A 39 16.22 -2.76 -6.59
N ARG A 40 17.09 -2.39 -5.66
CA ARG A 40 17.37 -3.14 -4.42
C ARG A 40 17.19 -2.33 -3.14
N SER A 41 16.68 -1.10 -3.23
CA SER A 41 16.57 -0.20 -2.08
C SER A 41 15.22 0.50 -2.10
N VAL A 42 14.53 0.45 -0.96
CA VAL A 42 13.25 1.13 -0.72
C VAL A 42 13.37 1.98 0.52
N GLN A 43 12.99 3.23 0.40
CA GLN A 43 12.81 4.09 1.55
C GLN A 43 11.52 3.69 2.26
N PRO A 44 11.55 3.47 3.58
CA PRO A 44 10.35 3.13 4.35
C PRO A 44 9.34 4.26 4.31
N PRO A 45 8.06 3.99 4.60
CA PRO A 45 7.06 5.04 4.76
C PRO A 45 7.47 5.92 5.93
N CYS A 46 7.36 7.23 5.77
CA CYS A 46 7.70 8.20 6.80
C CYS A 46 6.57 9.20 7.01
N ARG A 47 6.54 9.79 8.21
CA ARG A 47 5.66 10.91 8.54
C ARG A 47 6.47 12.20 8.43
N VAL A 48 5.90 13.17 7.76
CA VAL A 48 6.50 14.50 7.61
C VAL A 48 5.48 15.56 8.03
N VAL A 49 5.96 16.65 8.59
CA VAL A 49 5.10 17.78 8.86
C VAL A 49 5.08 18.66 7.62
N SER A 50 3.88 18.93 7.12
CA SER A 50 3.63 19.79 5.98
C SER A 50 2.91 21.05 6.43
N PHE A 51 3.12 22.14 5.70
CA PHE A 51 2.48 23.43 5.94
C PHE A 51 1.39 23.70 4.89
N SER A 52 0.27 24.24 5.33
CA SER A 52 -0.79 24.75 4.47
C SER A 52 -1.21 26.15 4.92
N SER A 53 -1.47 27.03 3.97
CA SER A 53 -2.06 28.35 4.25
C SER A 53 -3.57 28.28 4.55
N GLN A 54 -4.19 27.13 4.26
CA GLN A 54 -5.61 26.91 4.57
C GLN A 54 -5.78 26.52 6.03
N GLN A 55 -6.91 26.89 6.61
CA GLN A 55 -7.27 26.46 7.97
C GLN A 55 -7.60 24.97 7.98
N GLN A 56 -6.74 24.19 8.59
CA GLN A 56 -6.89 22.73 8.72
C GLN A 56 -6.48 22.29 10.12
N GLY A 57 -7.26 21.42 10.73
CA GLY A 57 -6.96 20.89 12.05
C GLY A 57 -7.55 21.71 13.19
N VAL A 58 -7.01 21.52 14.38
CA VAL A 58 -7.46 22.15 15.62
C VAL A 58 -6.81 23.52 15.77
N SER A 59 -7.60 24.53 16.12
CA SER A 59 -7.06 25.86 16.44
C SER A 59 -6.21 25.79 17.70
N LEU A 60 -4.97 26.28 17.62
CA LEU A 60 -4.10 26.32 18.79
C LEU A 60 -4.65 27.19 19.89
N ALA A 61 -5.31 28.31 19.55
CA ALA A 61 -5.93 29.21 20.54
C ALA A 61 -7.05 28.49 21.31
N ASP A 62 -7.90 27.70 20.61
CA ASP A 62 -8.97 26.97 21.27
C ASP A 62 -8.43 25.82 22.17
N GLU A 63 -7.35 25.21 21.76
CA GLU A 63 -6.71 24.15 22.55
C GLU A 63 -5.99 24.73 23.78
N LEU A 64 -5.41 25.94 23.65
CA LEU A 64 -4.87 26.68 24.78
C LEU A 64 -5.95 27.04 25.78
N ALA A 65 -7.14 27.52 25.32
CA ALA A 65 -8.28 27.81 26.20
C ALA A 65 -8.69 26.57 27.02
N ARG A 66 -8.73 25.41 26.39
CA ARG A 66 -9.07 24.14 27.06
C ARG A 66 -7.99 23.71 28.05
N THR A 67 -6.72 23.79 27.64
CA THR A 67 -5.59 23.27 28.44
C THR A 67 -5.33 24.19 29.65
N LEU A 68 -5.43 25.50 29.47
CA LEU A 68 -5.19 26.48 30.52
C LEU A 68 -6.43 26.84 31.33
N HIS A 69 -7.60 26.27 30.97
CA HIS A 69 -8.89 26.58 31.60
C HIS A 69 -9.18 28.10 31.66
N CYS A 70 -8.81 28.81 30.60
CA CYS A 70 -9.03 30.26 30.49
C CYS A 70 -10.10 30.55 29.42
N ASP A 71 -10.57 31.79 29.41
CA ASP A 71 -11.46 32.30 28.38
C ASP A 71 -10.73 32.44 27.02
N ALA A 72 -11.51 32.64 25.97
CA ALA A 72 -10.96 32.75 24.62
C ALA A 72 -10.01 33.98 24.48
N ALA A 73 -10.31 35.08 25.19
CA ALA A 73 -9.47 36.28 25.16
C ALA A 73 -8.11 36.03 25.83
N GLY A 74 -8.10 35.36 27.00
CA GLY A 74 -6.87 34.96 27.69
C GLY A 74 -6.03 33.98 26.89
N ALA A 75 -6.66 33.05 26.22
CA ALA A 75 -5.97 32.09 25.34
C ALA A 75 -5.32 32.80 24.13
N GLN A 76 -6.03 33.77 23.54
CA GLN A 76 -5.51 34.59 22.45
C GLN A 76 -4.31 35.44 22.90
N ASP A 77 -4.36 36.04 24.08
CA ASP A 77 -3.24 36.79 24.66
C ASP A 77 -1.99 35.90 24.89
N VAL A 78 -2.19 34.68 25.34
CA VAL A 78 -1.09 33.71 25.50
C VAL A 78 -0.52 33.33 24.13
N TYR A 79 -1.37 33.08 23.14
CA TYR A 79 -0.98 32.79 21.79
C TYR A 79 -0.16 33.93 21.17
N ASP A 80 -0.63 35.19 21.27
CA ASP A 80 0.04 36.33 20.67
C ASP A 80 1.41 36.60 21.33
N ARG A 81 1.52 36.43 22.65
CA ARG A 81 2.81 36.46 23.34
C ARG A 81 3.76 35.34 22.94
N TRP A 82 3.24 34.13 22.73
CA TRP A 82 4.02 33.05 22.22
C TRP A 82 4.50 33.33 20.79
N LEU A 83 3.60 33.76 19.91
CA LEU A 83 3.91 34.06 18.52
C LEU A 83 4.96 35.17 18.40
N SER A 84 4.86 36.24 19.20
CA SER A 84 5.83 37.32 19.20
C SER A 84 7.25 36.90 19.63
N ARG A 85 7.38 35.85 20.42
CA ARG A 85 8.67 35.33 20.88
C ARG A 85 9.27 34.26 19.96
N THR A 86 8.43 33.54 19.25
CA THR A 86 8.84 32.42 18.42
C THR A 86 8.98 32.79 16.94
N ARG A 87 8.38 33.91 16.53
CA ARG A 87 8.40 34.39 15.16
C ARG A 87 9.40 35.51 14.97
N GLU A 88 10.36 35.32 14.07
CA GLU A 88 11.30 36.33 13.61
C GLU A 88 11.12 36.55 12.11
N GLY A 89 10.38 37.56 11.72
CA GLY A 89 10.02 37.81 10.31
C GLY A 89 9.23 36.69 9.70
N ASP A 90 9.81 36.03 8.71
CA ASP A 90 9.20 34.87 8.01
C ASP A 90 9.61 33.48 8.57
N VAL A 91 10.32 33.52 9.69
CA VAL A 91 10.78 32.31 10.37
C VAL A 91 9.99 32.14 11.66
N LEU A 92 9.36 30.97 11.83
CA LEU A 92 8.73 30.56 13.08
C LEU A 92 9.48 29.38 13.65
N THR A 93 10.08 29.55 14.83
CA THR A 93 10.84 28.53 15.53
C THR A 93 10.00 27.94 16.65
N ILE A 94 9.63 26.65 16.53
CA ILE A 94 8.91 25.92 17.58
C ILE A 94 9.91 24.97 18.24
N GLU A 95 10.36 25.35 19.43
CA GLU A 95 11.38 24.59 20.14
C GLU A 95 10.96 23.14 20.40
N GLY A 96 11.84 22.20 20.11
CA GLY A 96 11.55 20.77 20.23
C GLY A 96 10.77 20.14 19.08
N VAL A 97 10.14 20.94 18.20
CA VAL A 97 9.32 20.47 17.08
C VAL A 97 9.99 20.74 15.74
N GLY A 98 10.39 21.99 15.49
CA GLY A 98 11.03 22.33 14.22
C GLY A 98 10.97 23.82 13.90
N VAL A 99 11.32 24.14 12.66
CA VAL A 99 11.40 25.52 12.16
C VAL A 99 10.62 25.62 10.86
N LEU A 100 9.68 26.56 10.81
CA LEU A 100 8.98 26.96 9.60
C LEU A 100 9.69 28.16 8.98
N LYS A 101 10.21 27.99 7.76
CA LYS A 101 10.77 29.07 6.93
C LYS A 101 9.93 29.23 5.69
N PHE A 102 9.32 30.40 5.51
CA PHE A 102 8.36 30.65 4.45
C PHE A 102 7.21 29.63 4.50
N LYS A 103 7.23 28.64 3.64
CA LYS A 103 6.24 27.54 3.55
C LYS A 103 6.85 26.16 3.80
N ASN A 104 8.14 26.10 4.12
CA ASN A 104 8.85 24.86 4.33
C ASN A 104 9.07 24.62 5.81
N PHE A 105 8.54 23.51 6.32
CA PHE A 105 8.74 23.09 7.69
C PHE A 105 9.91 22.10 7.79
N THR A 106 10.89 22.41 8.62
CA THR A 106 12.02 21.52 8.89
C THR A 106 11.86 20.97 10.31
N LEU A 107 11.74 19.66 10.45
CA LEU A 107 11.60 19.00 11.74
C LEU A 107 12.90 19.05 12.55
N ALA A 108 12.76 19.22 13.87
CA ALA A 108 13.86 18.98 14.80
C ALA A 108 14.22 17.48 14.85
N PRO A 109 15.50 17.09 14.92
CA PRO A 109 15.91 15.68 14.89
C PRO A 109 15.30 14.82 16.00
N ALA A 110 15.04 15.41 17.16
CA ALA A 110 14.38 14.71 18.27
C ALA A 110 12.92 14.40 17.95
N PHE A 111 12.21 15.34 17.34
CA PHE A 111 10.80 15.19 16.97
C PHE A 111 10.64 14.26 15.77
N ASP A 112 11.56 14.33 14.83
CA ASP A 112 11.60 13.39 13.70
C ASP A 112 11.73 11.93 14.16
N ARG A 113 12.61 11.65 15.14
CA ARG A 113 12.73 10.31 15.74
C ARG A 113 11.45 9.86 16.44
N LEU A 114 10.71 10.78 17.04
CA LEU A 114 9.43 10.48 17.68
C LEU A 114 8.35 10.14 16.65
N LEU A 115 8.29 10.87 15.55
CA LEU A 115 7.36 10.60 14.45
C LEU A 115 7.73 9.35 13.64
N ASN A 116 9.04 9.10 13.48
CA ASN A 116 9.60 8.07 12.62
C ASN A 116 10.56 7.17 13.41
N PRO A 117 10.07 6.34 14.35
CA PRO A 117 10.93 5.47 15.17
C PRO A 117 11.74 4.46 14.35
N GLN A 118 11.27 4.14 13.14
CA GLN A 118 11.97 3.23 12.21
C GLN A 118 13.11 3.91 11.44
N GLY A 119 13.24 5.24 11.56
CA GLY A 119 14.22 6.03 10.81
C GLY A 119 13.90 6.16 9.32
N HIS A 120 14.79 6.85 8.61
CA HIS A 120 14.69 7.10 7.16
C HIS A 120 15.63 6.24 6.34
N GLU A 121 16.36 5.31 6.99
CA GLU A 121 17.34 4.51 6.30
C GLU A 121 16.71 3.60 5.23
N PRO A 122 17.27 3.60 4.03
CA PRO A 122 16.73 2.79 2.95
C PRO A 122 16.94 1.30 3.24
N VAL A 123 15.87 0.55 3.27
CA VAL A 123 15.89 -0.90 3.45
C VAL A 123 16.32 -1.56 2.14
N ARG A 124 17.34 -2.42 2.22
CA ARG A 124 17.77 -3.24 1.09
C ARG A 124 16.85 -4.44 0.94
N ILE A 125 16.17 -4.51 -0.19
CA ILE A 125 15.38 -5.67 -0.56
C ILE A 125 16.34 -6.74 -1.10
N LYS A 126 16.42 -7.88 -0.42
CA LYS A 126 17.06 -9.06 -1.00
C LYS A 126 16.19 -9.49 -2.19
N PRO A 127 16.77 -9.64 -3.40
CA PRO A 127 16.00 -10.18 -4.52
C PRO A 127 15.45 -11.52 -4.06
N ALA A 128 14.14 -11.75 -4.27
CA ALA A 128 13.59 -13.08 -4.10
C ALA A 128 14.50 -14.03 -4.88
N ARG A 129 15.03 -15.06 -4.21
CA ARG A 129 15.79 -16.10 -4.88
C ARG A 129 14.90 -16.56 -6.03
N ARG A 130 15.31 -16.20 -7.23
CA ARG A 130 14.68 -16.79 -8.41
C ARG A 130 14.81 -18.27 -8.19
N LEU A 131 13.69 -18.95 -8.26
CA LEU A 131 13.59 -20.40 -8.22
C LEU A 131 14.84 -20.95 -8.90
N ASP A 132 15.69 -21.59 -8.12
CA ASP A 132 17.06 -21.87 -8.55
C ASP A 132 17.01 -22.51 -9.94
N TRP A 133 17.66 -21.87 -10.92
CA TRP A 133 17.80 -22.42 -12.26
C TRP A 133 18.25 -23.89 -12.22
N ALA A 134 19.05 -24.25 -11.22
CA ALA A 134 19.44 -25.61 -10.92
C ALA A 134 18.26 -26.57 -10.69
N LEU A 135 17.15 -26.11 -10.09
CA LEU A 135 15.95 -26.91 -9.88
C LEU A 135 15.24 -27.19 -11.22
N TRP A 136 15.17 -26.20 -12.11
CA TRP A 136 14.61 -26.39 -13.44
C TRP A 136 15.48 -27.28 -14.32
N VAL A 137 16.81 -27.16 -14.23
CA VAL A 137 17.75 -28.06 -14.90
C VAL A 137 17.61 -29.49 -14.37
N GLY A 138 17.46 -29.67 -13.06
CA GLY A 138 17.23 -30.99 -12.46
C GLY A 138 15.93 -31.65 -12.94
N ILE A 139 14.84 -30.89 -12.99
CA ILE A 139 13.55 -31.37 -13.50
C ILE A 139 13.66 -31.74 -14.98
N ALA A 140 14.30 -30.91 -15.80
CA ALA A 140 14.51 -31.18 -17.22
C ALA A 140 15.35 -32.45 -17.43
N ALA A 141 16.40 -32.65 -16.63
CA ALA A 141 17.24 -33.85 -16.71
C ALA A 141 16.44 -35.12 -16.36
N ILE A 142 15.56 -35.06 -15.34
CA ILE A 142 14.71 -36.21 -14.98
C ILE A 142 13.72 -36.54 -16.10
N VAL A 143 13.10 -35.52 -16.70
CA VAL A 143 12.15 -35.74 -17.83
C VAL A 143 12.84 -36.33 -19.04
N ILE A 144 14.06 -35.87 -19.37
CA ILE A 144 14.85 -36.42 -20.46
C ILE A 144 15.24 -37.87 -20.17
N ALA A 145 15.72 -38.17 -18.95
CA ALA A 145 16.10 -39.52 -18.55
C ALA A 145 14.91 -40.50 -18.58
N ALA A 146 13.74 -40.06 -18.11
CA ALA A 146 12.51 -40.86 -18.17
C ALA A 146 12.03 -41.07 -19.61
N GLY A 147 12.16 -40.07 -20.48
CA GLY A 147 11.79 -40.17 -21.88
C GLY A 147 12.69 -41.16 -22.66
N PHE A 148 14.00 -41.07 -22.46
CA PHE A 148 14.95 -42.00 -23.10
C PHE A 148 14.84 -43.42 -22.53
N GLY A 149 14.75 -43.56 -21.20
CA GLY A 149 14.61 -44.85 -20.54
C GLY A 149 13.30 -45.56 -20.91
N GLY A 150 12.21 -44.80 -21.04
CA GLY A 150 10.91 -45.31 -21.48
C GLY A 150 10.92 -45.78 -22.94
N ALA A 151 11.59 -45.08 -23.83
CA ALA A 151 11.71 -45.45 -25.23
C ALA A 151 12.52 -46.74 -25.43
N GLU A 152 13.62 -46.90 -24.69
CA GLU A 152 14.41 -48.15 -24.73
C GLU A 152 13.65 -49.33 -24.12
N PHE A 153 12.93 -49.12 -23.02
CA PHE A 153 12.10 -50.15 -22.41
C PHE A 153 10.99 -50.64 -23.35
N LEU A 154 10.34 -49.76 -24.07
CA LEU A 154 9.33 -50.09 -25.07
C LEU A 154 9.96 -50.84 -26.27
N ARG A 155 11.17 -50.44 -26.68
CA ARG A 155 11.88 -51.12 -27.78
C ARG A 155 12.31 -52.52 -27.44
N ILE A 156 12.77 -52.77 -26.21
CA ILE A 156 13.14 -54.10 -25.74
C ILE A 156 11.90 -55.01 -25.61
N ASN A 157 10.79 -54.43 -25.10
CA ASN A 157 9.56 -55.20 -24.89
C ASN A 157 8.76 -55.46 -26.18
N SER A 158 9.00 -54.70 -27.25
CA SER A 158 8.36 -54.92 -28.56
C SER A 158 9.09 -55.98 -29.42
N SER A 159 10.30 -56.43 -29.02
CA SER A 159 11.04 -57.41 -29.72
C SER A 159 10.57 -58.91 -29.44
N ASP A 160 9.71 -59.05 -28.41
CA ASP A 160 9.20 -60.34 -27.96
C ASP A 160 7.73 -60.63 -28.34
N ILE A 161 7.16 -59.85 -29.28
CA ILE A 161 5.85 -60.18 -29.81
C ILE A 161 6.06 -61.22 -30.92
N PRO A 162 5.71 -62.53 -30.68
CA PRO A 162 5.71 -63.49 -31.75
C PRO A 162 4.70 -63.09 -32.81
N GLU A 163 5.12 -63.16 -34.08
CA GLU A 163 4.26 -62.89 -35.24
C GLU A 163 2.92 -63.61 -35.11
N PRO A 164 1.80 -62.93 -35.34
CA PRO A 164 0.52 -63.64 -35.43
C PRO A 164 0.37 -64.23 -36.83
N GLY A 165 1.07 -65.30 -37.05
CA GLY A 165 0.97 -66.09 -38.25
C GLY A 165 0.77 -67.55 -37.90
N ALA A 166 -0.44 -68.02 -37.67
CA ALA A 166 -0.99 -69.36 -37.82
C ALA A 166 -2.01 -69.65 -36.69
N ALA A 167 -3.19 -69.16 -36.80
CA ALA A 167 -4.40 -69.80 -36.29
C ALA A 167 -5.63 -69.00 -36.73
N ALA A 168 -5.80 -68.84 -37.98
CA ALA A 168 -7.14 -68.74 -38.57
C ALA A 168 -7.64 -70.17 -38.68
N GLU A 169 -8.52 -70.52 -37.85
CA GLU A 169 -9.54 -71.54 -38.03
C GLU A 169 -9.89 -72.17 -36.69
N VAL A 170 -10.92 -71.72 -36.09
CA VAL A 170 -11.99 -72.56 -35.52
C VAL A 170 -13.11 -71.58 -35.11
N ALA A 171 -14.01 -71.48 -36.04
CA ALA A 171 -15.44 -71.67 -35.94
C ALA A 171 -16.16 -70.96 -34.77
N ARG A 172 -16.97 -70.02 -35.17
CA ARG A 172 -18.44 -70.14 -35.09
C ARG A 172 -18.93 -71.01 -33.95
N THR A 173 -19.43 -70.33 -32.96
CA THR A 173 -20.77 -70.60 -32.40
C THR A 173 -21.19 -69.39 -31.49
N LEU A 174 -22.21 -68.68 -31.92
CA LEU A 174 -23.09 -67.88 -31.09
C LEU A 174 -23.93 -68.80 -30.18
N PRO A 175 -24.43 -68.36 -29.06
CA PRO A 175 -25.65 -67.57 -29.13
C PRO A 175 -25.71 -66.36 -28.21
N ALA A 176 -26.66 -65.51 -28.62
CA ALA A 176 -27.14 -64.33 -27.95
C ALA A 176 -27.92 -64.66 -26.67
N ALA A 177 -27.85 -63.74 -25.72
CA ALA A 177 -28.88 -63.33 -24.77
C ALA A 177 -28.23 -62.22 -23.92
N ASP A 178 -28.69 -61.09 -24.00
CA ASP A 178 -29.91 -60.38 -23.56
C ASP A 178 -29.60 -59.52 -22.35
N ALA A 179 -29.98 -58.27 -22.54
CA ALA A 179 -30.49 -57.30 -21.58
C ALA A 179 -29.65 -56.83 -20.39
N GLY A 180 -29.54 -55.54 -20.33
CA GLY A 180 -29.43 -54.83 -19.08
C GLY A 180 -28.72 -53.49 -19.13
N ILE A 181 -29.40 -52.47 -19.66
CA ILE A 181 -29.16 -51.08 -19.26
C ILE A 181 -29.82 -50.91 -17.90
N PRO A 182 -29.25 -50.19 -16.96
CA PRO A 182 -29.57 -48.77 -16.95
C PRO A 182 -28.42 -47.84 -16.64
N ALA A 183 -28.61 -46.67 -17.22
CA ALA A 183 -28.12 -45.39 -16.84
C ALA A 183 -28.27 -45.10 -15.36
N ASP A 184 -27.39 -44.34 -14.81
CA ASP A 184 -27.64 -43.11 -14.06
C ASP A 184 -26.31 -42.48 -13.65
N SER A 185 -26.16 -41.33 -14.13
CA SER A 185 -26.34 -40.06 -13.44
C SER A 185 -25.18 -39.61 -12.56
N SER A 186 -24.87 -38.46 -12.95
CA SER A 186 -24.68 -37.23 -12.14
C SER A 186 -23.25 -36.96 -11.74
N ALA A 187 -22.90 -35.93 -12.12
CA ALA A 187 -23.08 -34.52 -11.82
C ALA A 187 -21.75 -33.92 -11.42
N THR A 188 -21.28 -33.04 -12.22
CA THR A 188 -21.42 -31.59 -11.98
C THR A 188 -20.64 -31.06 -10.80
N ALA A 189 -19.71 -30.23 -11.07
CA ALA A 189 -19.66 -28.93 -10.44
C ALA A 189 -18.68 -28.05 -11.21
N GLY A 190 -19.25 -27.21 -12.05
CA GLY A 190 -18.60 -26.00 -12.53
C GLY A 190 -18.60 -25.00 -11.41
N VAL A 191 -17.45 -24.38 -11.17
CA VAL A 191 -17.36 -23.14 -10.40
C VAL A 191 -17.17 -22.03 -11.40
N THR A 192 -18.20 -21.26 -11.56
CA THR A 192 -18.23 -19.99 -12.27
C THR A 192 -17.55 -18.93 -11.42
N ASP A 193 -16.51 -18.37 -11.96
CA ASP A 193 -15.87 -17.14 -11.49
C ASP A 193 -16.71 -15.97 -11.98
N ASP A 194 -17.35 -15.26 -11.07
CA ASP A 194 -18.14 -14.08 -11.36
C ASP A 194 -17.35 -12.83 -10.97
N GLY A 195 -16.63 -12.30 -11.93
CA GLY A 195 -15.92 -11.05 -11.85
C GLY A 195 -16.85 -9.85 -12.00
N THR A 196 -17.30 -9.27 -10.92
CA THR A 196 -18.07 -8.01 -10.94
C THR A 196 -17.14 -6.82 -11.03
N ALA A 197 -16.97 -6.30 -12.21
CA ALA A 197 -16.37 -5.01 -12.45
C ALA A 197 -17.42 -3.92 -12.21
N THR A 198 -17.29 -3.17 -11.14
CA THR A 198 -18.11 -1.98 -10.91
C THR A 198 -17.43 -0.76 -11.53
N ALA A 199 -17.95 -0.38 -12.67
CA ALA A 199 -17.66 0.90 -13.31
C ALA A 199 -18.44 2.00 -12.58
N VAL A 200 -17.74 2.93 -11.93
CA VAL A 200 -18.36 4.16 -11.44
C VAL A 200 -18.23 5.24 -12.48
N ALA A 201 -19.38 5.61 -13.00
CA ALA A 201 -19.58 6.67 -13.98
C ALA A 201 -19.25 8.05 -13.36
N GLY A 202 -18.55 8.85 -14.14
CA GLY A 202 -18.27 10.23 -13.83
C GLY A 202 -19.53 11.10 -13.78
N THR A 203 -19.61 11.91 -12.76
CA THR A 203 -20.56 13.01 -12.71
C THR A 203 -19.83 14.31 -13.02
N LYS A 204 -20.14 14.82 -14.16
CA LYS A 204 -19.78 16.13 -14.69
C LYS A 204 -20.60 17.18 -13.93
N ALA A 205 -19.98 17.98 -13.09
CA ALA A 205 -20.63 19.12 -12.47
C ALA A 205 -20.44 20.38 -13.31
N ALA A 206 -21.54 21.06 -13.45
CA ALA A 206 -21.80 22.20 -14.30
C ALA A 206 -21.01 23.45 -13.84
N GLU A 207 -20.52 24.10 -14.83
CA GLU A 207 -20.11 25.49 -14.92
C GLU A 207 -21.27 26.41 -14.55
N THR A 208 -21.10 27.25 -13.58
CA THR A 208 -21.97 28.39 -13.36
C THR A 208 -21.13 29.67 -13.45
N ASP A 209 -21.21 30.24 -14.60
CA ASP A 209 -20.83 31.57 -14.98
C ASP A 209 -21.73 32.56 -14.22
N VAL A 210 -21.18 33.45 -13.41
CA VAL A 210 -21.86 34.67 -12.99
C VAL A 210 -20.92 35.85 -13.24
N ALA A 211 -21.14 36.36 -14.39
CA ALA A 211 -20.69 37.70 -14.74
C ALA A 211 -21.51 38.76 -14.00
N GLY A 212 -20.86 39.84 -13.64
CA GLY A 212 -21.51 41.15 -13.59
C GLY A 212 -21.62 41.81 -12.23
N SER A 213 -20.92 42.81 -11.98
CA SER A 213 -21.40 44.16 -12.15
C SER A 213 -20.45 45.16 -11.49
N SER A 214 -19.94 46.01 -12.29
CA SER A 214 -19.36 47.31 -12.05
C SER A 214 -20.38 48.24 -11.34
N ALA A 215 -19.91 49.11 -10.49
CA ALA A 215 -20.11 50.57 -10.51
C ALA A 215 -20.12 51.19 -9.11
N ALA A 216 -19.46 52.30 -9.09
CA ALA A 216 -19.44 53.46 -8.19
C ALA A 216 -18.51 53.41 -6.99
#